data_69ab66a73a23b4b05fc6cd5f1fabe053
#
_entry.id   69ab66a73a23b4b05fc6cd5f1fabe053
#
_cell.length_a   1.000
_cell.length_b   1.000
_cell.length_c   1.000
_cell.angle_alpha   90.00
_cell.angle_beta   90.00
_cell.angle_gamma   90.00
#
_symmetry.space_group_name_H-M   'P 1'
#
loop_
_entity.id
_entity.type
_entity.pdbx_description
1 polymer ?
#
loop_
_entity_poly.entity_id
_entity_poly.type
_entity_poly.pdbx_seq_one_letter_code
_entity_poly.pdbx_strand_id
1 'polypeptide(L)'
;MATILLVATATPGHVNPMLVAARLLVGEGHRVLMLCGALFEKGIRQSGAEFVSFSSEVDFDYRALEQHFPERAELSGTAQMALALRRFFAAPIPVHDRKLRALIAEEGVDLLLVENGFYGVLPLLQQARSQRLPILMLGVNPISFSSPDAIFYGPRIAPELRHSLGDLPWLDEQTRRLQAEVQQSFDAALAEAGAPPLAAPFTDVMVTAPDAFLQLSCAGFEYERPELEGLIRHIGPLLPPGIALTPPPWWERLDGRPLVIVSQGTLANVDLGQLLIPAMQGLAGDEVQLLLTTGGRDPALLGPSIPANAIVTDHVPFELALPRAAVLVTNGGYGSVQAALAHGVPLVVAGTGEDKAEVATRVAWSGVGINLHSNEPTAEAVAAAVRKVVHKPRYRARARLLADEMGRLDARAAIREAVTRLLARAC
;
A
#
# COMPACT_ATOMS: atom_id res chain seq x y z
N MET A 1 -29.96 -6.05 -5.04
CA MET A 1 -28.91 -7.09 -4.82
C MET A 1 -28.16 -7.22 -6.14
N ALA A 2 -26.84 -7.13 -6.13
CA ALA A 2 -25.98 -7.24 -7.31
C ALA A 2 -24.85 -8.24 -7.02
N THR A 3 -24.24 -8.79 -8.07
CA THR A 3 -23.05 -9.62 -8.00
C THR A 3 -21.81 -8.74 -8.25
N ILE A 4 -20.96 -8.60 -7.24
CA ILE A 4 -19.76 -7.74 -7.29
C ILE A 4 -18.52 -8.62 -7.23
N LEU A 5 -17.63 -8.48 -8.22
CA LEU A 5 -16.34 -9.17 -8.22
C LEU A 5 -15.25 -8.21 -7.73
N LEU A 6 -14.68 -8.53 -6.56
CA LEU A 6 -13.49 -7.88 -6.04
C LEU A 6 -12.24 -8.57 -6.56
N VAL A 7 -11.22 -7.78 -6.87
CA VAL A 7 -9.95 -8.32 -7.37
C VAL A 7 -8.78 -7.63 -6.70
N ALA A 8 -7.84 -8.43 -6.18
CA ALA A 8 -6.65 -7.90 -5.51
C ALA A 8 -5.40 -8.71 -5.83
N THR A 9 -4.30 -8.02 -6.05
CA THR A 9 -2.95 -8.61 -6.06
C THR A 9 -2.70 -9.34 -4.74
N ALA A 10 -2.18 -10.56 -4.80
CA ALA A 10 -2.06 -11.46 -3.66
C ALA A 10 -0.94 -11.04 -2.69
N THR A 11 -1.02 -9.85 -2.13
CA THR A 11 -0.14 -9.35 -1.06
C THR A 11 -0.96 -8.67 0.05
N PRO A 12 -0.50 -8.70 1.31
CA PRO A 12 -1.28 -8.17 2.44
C PRO A 12 -1.68 -6.70 2.30
N GLY A 13 -0.81 -5.85 1.75
CA GLY A 13 -1.09 -4.42 1.56
C GLY A 13 -2.26 -4.16 0.61
N HIS A 14 -2.43 -5.01 -0.39
CA HIS A 14 -3.50 -4.92 -1.38
C HIS A 14 -4.78 -5.62 -0.89
N VAL A 15 -4.64 -6.80 -0.28
CA VAL A 15 -5.79 -7.63 0.13
C VAL A 15 -6.51 -7.07 1.35
N ASN A 16 -5.80 -6.57 2.37
CA ASN A 16 -6.43 -6.13 3.62
C ASN A 16 -7.51 -5.05 3.43
N PRO A 17 -7.30 -3.97 2.67
CA PRO A 17 -8.35 -3.00 2.38
C PRO A 17 -9.54 -3.63 1.63
N MET A 18 -9.26 -4.54 0.69
CA MET A 18 -10.29 -5.22 -0.08
C MET A 18 -11.15 -6.15 0.79
N LEU A 19 -10.58 -6.78 1.83
CA LEU A 19 -11.35 -7.55 2.81
C LEU A 19 -12.32 -6.67 3.60
N VAL A 20 -11.94 -5.42 3.90
CA VAL A 20 -12.84 -4.48 4.57
C VAL A 20 -13.95 -4.04 3.62
N ALA A 21 -13.63 -3.78 2.35
CA ALA A 21 -14.62 -3.48 1.31
C ALA A 21 -15.57 -4.68 1.08
N ALA A 22 -15.05 -5.90 1.06
CA ALA A 22 -15.84 -7.12 0.91
C ALA A 22 -16.88 -7.24 2.03
N ARG A 23 -16.45 -7.13 3.31
CA ARG A 23 -17.37 -7.15 4.47
C ARG A 23 -18.45 -6.09 4.38
N LEU A 24 -18.08 -4.88 3.94
CA LEU A 24 -19.02 -3.79 3.75
C LEU A 24 -20.10 -4.17 2.75
N LEU A 25 -19.71 -4.64 1.57
CA LEU A 25 -20.63 -4.94 0.46
C LEU A 25 -21.48 -6.17 0.73
N VAL A 26 -20.94 -7.20 1.40
CA VAL A 26 -21.73 -8.35 1.91
C VAL A 26 -22.77 -7.87 2.92
N GLY A 27 -22.39 -6.97 3.84
CA GLY A 27 -23.30 -6.39 4.83
C GLY A 27 -24.42 -5.54 4.20
N GLU A 28 -24.22 -5.00 3.01
CA GLU A 28 -25.23 -4.28 2.21
C GLU A 28 -26.14 -5.24 1.38
N GLY A 29 -25.94 -6.56 1.51
CA GLY A 29 -26.77 -7.56 0.84
C GLY A 29 -26.36 -7.87 -0.60
N HIS A 30 -25.15 -7.49 -1.04
CA HIS A 30 -24.62 -7.90 -2.34
C HIS A 30 -24.04 -9.31 -2.28
N ARG A 31 -24.08 -10.05 -3.38
CA ARG A 31 -23.28 -11.24 -3.58
C ARG A 31 -21.86 -10.78 -3.95
N VAL A 32 -20.87 -11.16 -3.15
CA VAL A 32 -19.48 -10.71 -3.33
C VAL A 32 -18.58 -11.90 -3.60
N LEU A 33 -17.96 -11.91 -4.79
CA LEU A 33 -16.86 -12.83 -5.10
C LEU A 33 -15.54 -12.05 -4.93
N MET A 34 -14.48 -12.74 -4.53
CA MET A 34 -13.14 -12.12 -4.48
C MET A 34 -12.11 -13.05 -5.14
N LEU A 35 -11.58 -12.59 -6.27
CA LEU A 35 -10.49 -13.23 -7.02
C LEU A 35 -9.15 -12.80 -6.43
N CYS A 36 -8.40 -13.77 -5.87
CA CYS A 36 -7.13 -13.53 -5.23
C CYS A 36 -6.29 -14.82 -5.15
N GLY A 37 -5.06 -14.73 -4.66
CA GLY A 37 -4.21 -15.88 -4.38
C GLY A 37 -4.69 -16.74 -3.23
N ALA A 38 -4.41 -18.05 -3.27
CA ALA A 38 -4.87 -19.07 -2.32
C ALA A 38 -4.49 -18.78 -0.87
N LEU A 39 -3.37 -18.10 -0.63
CA LEU A 39 -2.94 -17.71 0.72
C LEU A 39 -3.97 -16.88 1.50
N PHE A 40 -4.85 -16.18 0.79
CA PHE A 40 -5.84 -15.28 1.38
C PHE A 40 -7.24 -15.90 1.51
N GLU A 41 -7.45 -17.15 1.07
CA GLU A 41 -8.75 -17.82 1.10
C GLU A 41 -9.45 -17.71 2.45
N LYS A 42 -8.75 -18.04 3.54
CA LYS A 42 -9.32 -17.97 4.89
C LYS A 42 -9.85 -16.58 5.24
N GLY A 43 -9.06 -15.53 4.96
CA GLY A 43 -9.44 -14.13 5.24
C GLY A 43 -10.63 -13.70 4.38
N ILE A 44 -10.65 -14.12 3.11
CA ILE A 44 -11.72 -13.79 2.15
C ILE A 44 -13.04 -14.45 2.63
N ARG A 45 -13.04 -15.73 2.94
CA ARG A 45 -14.23 -16.42 3.46
C ARG A 45 -14.71 -15.82 4.79
N GLN A 46 -13.81 -15.42 5.66
CA GLN A 46 -14.15 -14.72 6.91
C GLN A 46 -14.73 -13.31 6.69
N SER A 47 -14.50 -12.70 5.53
CA SER A 47 -15.17 -11.45 5.17
C SER A 47 -16.63 -11.63 4.74
N GLY A 48 -17.07 -12.86 4.51
CA GLY A 48 -18.36 -13.22 3.96
C GLY A 48 -18.37 -13.29 2.42
N ALA A 49 -17.26 -13.00 1.76
CA ALA A 49 -17.14 -13.12 0.31
C ALA A 49 -16.85 -14.58 -0.12
N GLU A 50 -17.28 -14.92 -1.32
CA GLU A 50 -16.94 -16.16 -2.00
C GLU A 50 -15.51 -16.07 -2.54
N PHE A 51 -14.65 -17.00 -2.12
CA PHE A 51 -13.26 -17.05 -2.61
C PHE A 51 -13.19 -17.67 -4.00
N VAL A 52 -12.47 -16.99 -4.90
CA VAL A 52 -12.09 -17.49 -6.22
C VAL A 52 -10.56 -17.44 -6.33
N SER A 53 -9.93 -18.58 -6.60
CA SER A 53 -8.47 -18.65 -6.71
C SER A 53 -7.98 -18.07 -8.04
N PHE A 54 -6.81 -17.45 -8.03
CA PHE A 54 -6.01 -17.27 -9.24
C PHE A 54 -5.76 -18.61 -9.91
N SER A 55 -5.43 -18.58 -11.20
CA SER A 55 -4.89 -19.75 -11.89
C SER A 55 -3.53 -20.09 -11.28
N SER A 56 -3.23 -21.40 -11.10
CA SER A 56 -2.02 -21.86 -10.43
C SER A 56 -0.70 -21.37 -11.05
N GLU A 57 -0.72 -21.06 -12.35
CA GLU A 57 0.43 -20.51 -13.08
C GLU A 57 0.82 -19.08 -12.70
N VAL A 58 -0.06 -18.35 -12.00
CA VAL A 58 0.14 -16.95 -11.56
C VAL A 58 -0.17 -16.73 -10.08
N ASP A 59 -0.38 -17.80 -9.34
CA ASP A 59 -0.62 -17.74 -7.89
C ASP A 59 0.70 -17.89 -7.14
N PHE A 60 1.44 -16.79 -7.01
CA PHE A 60 2.75 -16.76 -6.37
C PHE A 60 2.63 -16.54 -4.86
N ASP A 61 3.40 -17.32 -4.08
CA ASP A 61 3.58 -17.01 -2.65
C ASP A 61 4.51 -15.79 -2.52
N TYR A 62 3.93 -14.64 -2.15
CA TYR A 62 4.69 -13.40 -1.94
C TYR A 62 5.79 -13.51 -0.87
N ARG A 63 5.71 -14.50 0.03
CA ARG A 63 6.71 -14.75 1.09
C ARG A 63 7.95 -15.44 0.55
N ALA A 64 7.87 -15.98 -0.66
CA ALA A 64 8.90 -16.78 -1.31
C ALA A 64 9.17 -16.30 -2.75
N LEU A 65 9.05 -14.99 -3.02
CA LEU A 65 9.21 -14.43 -4.37
C LEU A 65 10.55 -14.75 -5.00
N GLU A 66 11.62 -14.86 -4.23
CA GLU A 66 12.96 -15.21 -4.72
C GLU A 66 13.05 -16.68 -5.19
N GLN A 67 12.14 -17.56 -4.74
CA GLN A 67 12.06 -18.93 -5.28
C GLN A 67 11.43 -18.94 -6.67
N HIS A 68 10.52 -18.00 -6.95
CA HIS A 68 9.87 -17.85 -8.26
C HIS A 68 10.69 -16.97 -9.21
N PHE A 69 11.41 -15.99 -8.67
CA PHE A 69 12.18 -14.98 -9.40
C PHE A 69 13.58 -14.85 -8.79
N PRO A 70 14.47 -15.86 -8.95
CA PRO A 70 15.79 -15.88 -8.29
C PRO A 70 16.68 -14.69 -8.69
N GLU A 71 16.50 -14.16 -9.91
CA GLU A 71 17.19 -12.96 -10.38
C GLU A 71 16.94 -11.72 -9.54
N ARG A 72 15.88 -11.72 -8.72
CA ARG A 72 15.55 -10.62 -7.81
C ARG A 72 16.62 -10.40 -6.73
N ALA A 73 17.26 -11.46 -6.28
CA ALA A 73 18.28 -11.39 -5.22
C ALA A 73 19.54 -10.62 -5.64
N GLU A 74 19.83 -10.57 -6.95
CA GLU A 74 20.99 -9.87 -7.52
C GLU A 74 20.72 -8.39 -7.82
N LEU A 75 19.48 -7.94 -7.66
CA LEU A 75 19.04 -6.59 -8.02
C LEU A 75 18.66 -5.76 -6.79
N SER A 76 18.73 -4.44 -6.93
CA SER A 76 18.30 -3.50 -5.90
C SER A 76 17.68 -2.23 -6.51
N GLY A 77 16.96 -1.46 -5.71
CA GLY A 77 16.40 -0.17 -6.12
C GLY A 77 15.51 -0.27 -7.36
N THR A 78 15.72 0.64 -8.32
CA THR A 78 14.92 0.76 -9.54
C THR A 78 14.94 -0.49 -10.41
N ALA A 79 16.09 -1.19 -10.49
CA ALA A 79 16.22 -2.43 -11.28
C ALA A 79 15.38 -3.57 -10.69
N GLN A 80 15.37 -3.71 -9.36
CA GLN A 80 14.53 -4.69 -8.67
C GLN A 80 13.04 -4.40 -8.87
N MET A 81 12.65 -3.12 -8.82
CA MET A 81 11.28 -2.69 -9.10
C MET A 81 10.89 -2.97 -10.54
N ALA A 82 11.75 -2.64 -11.51
CA ALA A 82 11.49 -2.91 -12.93
C ALA A 82 11.29 -4.42 -13.18
N LEU A 83 12.09 -5.29 -12.54
CA LEU A 83 11.89 -6.74 -12.60
C LEU A 83 10.52 -7.15 -12.05
N ALA A 84 10.15 -6.64 -10.88
CA ALA A 84 8.85 -6.94 -10.27
C ALA A 84 7.69 -6.51 -11.18
N LEU A 85 7.77 -5.31 -11.77
CA LEU A 85 6.74 -4.80 -12.69
C LEU A 85 6.62 -5.68 -13.94
N ARG A 86 7.71 -6.17 -14.48
CA ARG A 86 7.73 -7.03 -15.68
C ARG A 86 7.25 -8.45 -15.38
N ARG A 87 7.74 -9.07 -14.30
CA ARG A 87 7.57 -10.50 -14.03
C ARG A 87 6.36 -10.80 -13.16
N PHE A 88 6.13 -9.99 -12.12
CA PHE A 88 5.06 -10.23 -11.17
C PHE A 88 3.75 -9.50 -11.55
N PHE A 89 3.85 -8.38 -12.26
CA PHE A 89 2.67 -7.59 -12.60
C PHE A 89 2.26 -7.65 -14.08
N ALA A 90 3.20 -7.49 -15.02
CA ALA A 90 2.86 -7.49 -16.45
C ALA A 90 2.63 -8.90 -17.00
N ALA A 91 3.58 -9.82 -16.77
CA ALA A 91 3.51 -11.17 -17.33
C ALA A 91 2.20 -11.94 -17.00
N PRO A 92 1.57 -11.79 -15.81
CA PRO A 92 0.30 -12.44 -15.51
C PRO A 92 -0.94 -11.87 -16.20
N ILE A 93 -0.86 -10.71 -16.87
CA ILE A 93 -2.04 -10.02 -17.47
C ILE A 93 -2.89 -10.94 -18.34
N PRO A 94 -2.34 -11.73 -19.29
CA PRO A 94 -3.16 -12.57 -20.17
C PRO A 94 -3.95 -13.62 -19.40
N VAL A 95 -3.34 -14.20 -18.37
CA VAL A 95 -3.97 -15.24 -17.54
C VAL A 95 -5.08 -14.63 -16.68
N HIS A 96 -4.80 -13.48 -16.07
CA HIS A 96 -5.78 -12.76 -15.26
C HIS A 96 -6.96 -12.27 -16.11
N ASP A 97 -6.73 -11.74 -17.31
CA ASP A 97 -7.80 -11.29 -18.21
C ASP A 97 -8.73 -12.45 -18.61
N ARG A 98 -8.16 -13.61 -19.01
CA ARG A 98 -8.96 -14.81 -19.30
C ARG A 98 -9.83 -15.22 -18.12
N LYS A 99 -9.26 -15.23 -16.91
CA LYS A 99 -9.98 -15.61 -15.68
C LYS A 99 -11.09 -14.60 -15.36
N LEU A 100 -10.80 -13.30 -15.48
CA LEU A 100 -11.78 -12.23 -15.27
C LEU A 100 -12.97 -12.37 -16.24
N ARG A 101 -12.70 -12.54 -17.54
CA ARG A 101 -13.77 -12.69 -18.55
C ARG A 101 -14.63 -13.92 -18.31
N ALA A 102 -14.01 -15.03 -17.94
CA ALA A 102 -14.73 -16.26 -17.59
C ALA A 102 -15.68 -16.01 -16.40
N LEU A 103 -15.16 -15.43 -15.32
CA LEU A 103 -15.97 -15.12 -14.12
C LEU A 103 -17.10 -14.12 -14.40
N ILE A 104 -16.83 -13.09 -15.20
CA ILE A 104 -17.85 -12.11 -15.58
C ILE A 104 -19.01 -12.80 -16.31
N ALA A 105 -18.70 -13.71 -17.24
CA ALA A 105 -19.70 -14.43 -18.02
C ALA A 105 -20.44 -15.50 -17.21
N GLU A 106 -19.71 -16.27 -16.40
CA GLU A 106 -20.26 -17.43 -15.67
C GLU A 106 -21.09 -17.01 -14.44
N GLU A 107 -20.63 -15.96 -13.71
CA GLU A 107 -21.21 -15.56 -12.44
C GLU A 107 -22.21 -14.39 -12.58
N GLY A 108 -22.38 -13.82 -13.76
CA GLY A 108 -23.25 -12.69 -14.00
C GLY A 108 -22.84 -11.46 -13.17
N VAL A 109 -21.56 -11.08 -13.28
CA VAL A 109 -21.01 -9.94 -12.52
C VAL A 109 -21.58 -8.62 -13.01
N ASP A 110 -22.10 -7.81 -12.10
CA ASP A 110 -22.69 -6.50 -12.38
C ASP A 110 -21.66 -5.36 -12.25
N LEU A 111 -20.61 -5.54 -11.43
CA LEU A 111 -19.58 -4.52 -11.16
C LEU A 111 -18.25 -5.17 -10.77
N LEU A 112 -17.16 -4.63 -11.29
CA LEU A 112 -15.79 -4.91 -10.79
C LEU A 112 -15.35 -3.84 -9.79
N LEU A 113 -14.84 -4.28 -8.63
CA LEU A 113 -14.08 -3.46 -7.72
C LEU A 113 -12.65 -3.97 -7.68
N VAL A 114 -11.72 -3.18 -8.21
CA VAL A 114 -10.32 -3.59 -8.44
C VAL A 114 -9.41 -2.65 -7.65
N GLU A 115 -8.38 -3.17 -7.01
CA GLU A 115 -7.35 -2.32 -6.42
C GLU A 115 -6.30 -1.90 -7.48
N ASN A 116 -5.67 -0.75 -7.27
CA ASN A 116 -4.88 -0.06 -8.30
C ASN A 116 -3.53 -0.72 -8.66
N GLY A 117 -3.14 -1.80 -8.03
CA GLY A 117 -1.98 -2.63 -8.38
C GLY A 117 -2.34 -3.89 -9.18
N PHE A 118 -3.62 -4.19 -9.40
CA PHE A 118 -4.02 -5.35 -10.17
C PHE A 118 -4.13 -5.03 -11.67
N TYR A 119 -3.04 -5.14 -12.40
CA TYR A 119 -2.97 -4.78 -13.83
C TYR A 119 -3.65 -5.78 -14.77
N GLY A 120 -4.06 -6.95 -14.28
CA GLY A 120 -4.86 -7.89 -15.08
C GLY A 120 -6.18 -7.35 -15.60
N VAL A 121 -6.62 -6.19 -15.11
CA VAL A 121 -7.81 -5.46 -15.57
C VAL A 121 -7.56 -4.56 -16.79
N LEU A 122 -6.31 -4.31 -17.16
CA LEU A 122 -5.95 -3.38 -18.26
C LEU A 122 -6.63 -3.71 -19.59
N PRO A 123 -6.74 -4.98 -20.06
CA PRO A 123 -7.47 -5.27 -21.30
C PRO A 123 -8.93 -4.89 -21.25
N LEU A 124 -9.59 -4.96 -20.10
CA LEU A 124 -10.96 -4.52 -19.91
C LEU A 124 -11.05 -2.98 -19.89
N LEU A 125 -10.12 -2.30 -19.25
CA LEU A 125 -10.08 -0.84 -19.18
C LEU A 125 -9.89 -0.17 -20.54
N GLN A 126 -9.31 -0.85 -21.53
CA GLN A 126 -9.17 -0.34 -22.90
C GLN A 126 -10.44 -0.44 -23.73
N GLN A 127 -11.43 -1.21 -23.28
CA GLN A 127 -12.73 -1.28 -23.95
C GLN A 127 -13.54 0.00 -23.72
N ALA A 128 -14.36 0.37 -24.69
CA ALA A 128 -15.30 1.48 -24.50
C ALA A 128 -16.20 1.19 -23.30
N ARG A 129 -16.49 2.22 -22.50
CA ARG A 129 -17.33 2.08 -21.28
C ARG A 129 -18.69 1.47 -21.55
N SER A 130 -19.25 1.69 -22.73
CA SER A 130 -20.53 1.10 -23.18
C SER A 130 -20.43 -0.40 -23.55
N GLN A 131 -19.23 -0.95 -23.62
CA GLN A 131 -18.96 -2.34 -24.04
C GLN A 131 -18.48 -3.23 -22.90
N ARG A 132 -18.33 -2.67 -21.70
CA ARG A 132 -17.87 -3.38 -20.51
C ARG A 132 -18.71 -3.02 -19.29
N LEU A 133 -18.70 -3.92 -18.30
CA LEU A 133 -19.29 -3.61 -17.00
C LEU A 133 -18.56 -2.45 -16.29
N PRO A 134 -19.23 -1.79 -15.34
CA PRO A 134 -18.61 -0.71 -14.56
C PRO A 134 -17.41 -1.21 -13.76
N ILE A 135 -16.34 -0.42 -13.74
CA ILE A 135 -15.11 -0.70 -12.97
C ILE A 135 -14.89 0.42 -11.96
N LEU A 136 -14.96 0.06 -10.67
CA LEU A 136 -14.58 0.91 -9.56
C LEU A 136 -13.14 0.59 -9.16
N MET A 137 -12.26 1.58 -9.21
CA MET A 137 -10.88 1.45 -8.75
C MET A 137 -10.74 1.90 -7.29
N LEU A 138 -10.07 1.08 -6.47
CA LEU A 138 -9.71 1.42 -5.11
C LEU A 138 -8.19 1.63 -5.01
N GLY A 139 -7.76 2.85 -4.71
CA GLY A 139 -6.36 3.21 -4.56
C GLY A 139 -5.84 2.79 -3.18
N VAL A 140 -5.12 1.67 -3.12
CA VAL A 140 -4.52 1.11 -1.90
C VAL A 140 -3.02 1.41 -1.78
N ASN A 141 -2.44 2.00 -2.82
CA ASN A 141 -1.05 2.46 -2.92
C ASN A 141 -1.01 3.96 -3.23
N PRO A 142 0.15 4.63 -3.10
CA PRO A 142 0.31 6.00 -3.57
C PRO A 142 -0.10 6.15 -5.03
N ILE A 143 -0.73 7.27 -5.35
CA ILE A 143 -1.10 7.56 -6.74
C ILE A 143 0.16 7.68 -7.58
N SER A 144 0.29 6.81 -8.58
CA SER A 144 1.31 6.87 -9.60
C SER A 144 0.68 7.38 -10.89
N PHE A 145 1.15 8.54 -11.36
CA PHE A 145 0.63 9.18 -12.56
C PHE A 145 1.76 9.96 -13.22
N SER A 146 1.90 9.86 -14.54
CA SER A 146 2.94 10.57 -15.25
C SER A 146 2.69 12.09 -15.19
N SER A 147 3.75 12.85 -15.02
CA SER A 147 3.74 14.29 -15.21
C SER A 147 5.12 14.71 -15.71
N PRO A 148 5.28 15.90 -16.30
CA PRO A 148 6.60 16.39 -16.71
C PRO A 148 7.65 16.34 -15.58
N ASP A 149 7.15 16.27 -14.36
CA ASP A 149 7.92 16.37 -13.13
C ASP A 149 7.91 15.08 -12.31
N ALA A 150 7.25 14.02 -12.74
CA ALA A 150 7.17 12.76 -12.02
C ALA A 150 8.00 11.70 -12.70
N ILE A 151 8.84 11.07 -11.90
CA ILE A 151 9.54 9.87 -12.28
C ILE A 151 8.58 8.70 -12.03
N PHE A 152 8.50 7.84 -13.01
CA PHE A 152 7.80 6.59 -12.95
C PHE A 152 8.40 5.72 -11.81
N TYR A 153 7.61 5.39 -10.79
CA TYR A 153 8.07 4.66 -9.61
C TYR A 153 9.35 5.19 -8.93
N GLY A 154 9.55 6.49 -8.96
CA GLY A 154 10.56 7.15 -8.15
C GLY A 154 9.91 8.22 -7.28
N PRO A 155 10.59 8.68 -6.24
CA PRO A 155 10.05 9.74 -5.40
C PRO A 155 9.79 10.98 -6.26
N ARG A 156 8.55 11.45 -6.26
CA ARG A 156 8.27 12.76 -6.82
C ARG A 156 8.96 13.78 -5.93
N ILE A 157 9.83 14.56 -6.54
CA ILE A 157 10.49 15.62 -5.80
C ILE A 157 9.51 16.77 -5.73
N ALA A 158 9.15 17.13 -4.50
CA ALA A 158 8.37 18.33 -4.27
C ALA A 158 9.05 19.51 -5.00
N PRO A 159 8.32 20.38 -5.70
CA PRO A 159 8.89 21.48 -6.47
C PRO A 159 9.90 22.30 -5.66
N GLU A 160 9.65 22.46 -4.35
CA GLU A 160 10.52 23.21 -3.44
C GLU A 160 11.87 22.52 -3.19
N LEU A 161 11.93 21.19 -3.32
CA LEU A 161 13.16 20.41 -3.11
C LEU A 161 14.00 20.28 -4.38
N ARG A 162 13.47 20.60 -5.56
CA ARG A 162 14.19 20.52 -6.83
C ARG A 162 15.41 21.42 -6.87
N HIS A 163 15.29 22.63 -6.32
CA HIS A 163 16.39 23.59 -6.29
C HIS A 163 17.53 23.20 -5.34
N SER A 164 17.25 22.32 -4.37
CA SER A 164 18.22 21.87 -3.36
C SER A 164 18.92 20.56 -3.71
N LEU A 165 18.42 19.80 -4.69
CA LEU A 165 18.91 18.44 -4.99
C LEU A 165 19.80 18.35 -6.23
N GLY A 166 20.01 19.45 -6.96
CA GLY A 166 20.84 19.48 -8.17
C GLY A 166 20.30 18.61 -9.31
N ASP A 167 21.13 18.31 -10.29
CA ASP A 167 20.80 17.38 -11.36
C ASP A 167 20.58 15.98 -10.77
N LEU A 168 19.36 15.48 -10.90
CA LEU A 168 18.91 14.26 -10.22
C LEU A 168 19.39 13.01 -10.97
N PRO A 169 20.30 12.20 -10.39
CA PRO A 169 20.92 11.06 -11.10
C PRO A 169 19.92 10.00 -11.57
N TRP A 170 18.73 9.91 -10.97
CA TRP A 170 17.71 8.93 -11.35
C TRP A 170 16.89 9.30 -12.58
N LEU A 171 17.04 10.51 -13.12
CA LEU A 171 16.56 10.88 -14.44
C LEU A 171 17.57 10.48 -15.53
N ASP A 172 18.54 9.68 -15.19
CA ASP A 172 19.54 9.21 -16.09
C ASP A 172 18.96 8.30 -17.20
N GLU A 173 19.77 8.08 -18.20
CA GLU A 173 19.43 7.24 -19.36
C GLU A 173 19.06 5.81 -18.93
N GLN A 174 19.66 5.29 -17.86
CA GLN A 174 19.38 3.94 -17.35
C GLN A 174 17.96 3.83 -16.82
N THR A 175 17.51 4.81 -16.02
CA THR A 175 16.13 4.86 -15.51
C THR A 175 15.12 4.94 -16.64
N ARG A 176 15.38 5.81 -17.65
CA ARG A 176 14.52 5.90 -18.85
C ARG A 176 14.43 4.60 -19.63
N ARG A 177 15.55 3.89 -19.77
CA ARG A 177 15.56 2.56 -20.42
C ARG A 177 14.75 1.55 -19.66
N LEU A 178 14.91 1.47 -18.34
CA LEU A 178 14.12 0.57 -17.50
C LEU A 178 12.62 0.87 -17.60
N GLN A 179 12.23 2.14 -17.63
CA GLN A 179 10.84 2.53 -17.84
C GLN A 179 10.30 2.08 -19.18
N ALA A 180 11.06 2.28 -20.25
CA ALA A 180 10.67 1.84 -21.59
C ALA A 180 10.55 0.31 -21.67
N GLU A 181 11.47 -0.44 -21.06
CA GLU A 181 11.42 -1.90 -20.98
C GLU A 181 10.20 -2.41 -20.20
N VAL A 182 9.84 -1.72 -19.08
CA VAL A 182 8.64 -2.05 -18.34
C VAL A 182 7.40 -1.80 -19.20
N GLN A 183 7.27 -0.64 -19.84
CA GLN A 183 6.13 -0.34 -20.72
C GLN A 183 6.01 -1.37 -21.85
N GLN A 184 7.12 -1.72 -22.52
CA GLN A 184 7.14 -2.76 -23.55
C GLN A 184 6.66 -4.12 -23.01
N SER A 185 6.98 -4.46 -21.76
CA SER A 185 6.51 -5.72 -21.16
C SER A 185 5.00 -5.71 -20.93
N PHE A 186 4.42 -4.57 -20.56
CA PHE A 186 2.97 -4.40 -20.47
C PHE A 186 2.31 -4.50 -21.84
N ASP A 187 2.85 -3.82 -22.85
CA ASP A 187 2.31 -3.85 -24.20
C ASP A 187 2.38 -5.26 -24.81
N ALA A 188 3.47 -6.00 -24.56
CA ALA A 188 3.60 -7.40 -24.98
C ALA A 188 2.56 -8.31 -24.32
N ALA A 189 2.35 -8.15 -23.00
CA ALA A 189 1.34 -8.93 -22.27
C ALA A 189 -0.10 -8.58 -22.73
N LEU A 190 -0.35 -7.31 -23.07
CA LEU A 190 -1.63 -6.89 -23.65
C LEU A 190 -1.87 -7.49 -25.04
N ALA A 191 -0.83 -7.52 -25.89
CA ALA A 191 -0.90 -8.16 -27.20
C ALA A 191 -1.23 -9.66 -27.08
N GLU A 192 -0.63 -10.37 -26.10
CA GLU A 192 -0.95 -11.77 -25.79
C GLU A 192 -2.41 -11.92 -25.31
N ALA A 193 -2.93 -10.96 -24.56
CA ALA A 193 -4.34 -10.92 -24.16
C ALA A 193 -5.30 -10.49 -25.31
N GLY A 194 -4.78 -10.21 -26.50
CA GLY A 194 -5.58 -9.75 -27.64
C GLY A 194 -6.02 -8.29 -27.53
N ALA A 195 -5.36 -7.48 -26.69
CA ALA A 195 -5.63 -6.06 -26.52
C ALA A 195 -4.57 -5.21 -27.25
N PRO A 196 -4.90 -3.98 -27.69
CA PRO A 196 -3.92 -3.09 -28.30
C PRO A 196 -2.89 -2.59 -27.28
N PRO A 197 -1.73 -2.06 -27.72
CA PRO A 197 -0.80 -1.37 -26.84
C PRO A 197 -1.46 -0.15 -26.18
N LEU A 198 -0.96 0.25 -25.03
CA LEU A 198 -1.50 1.40 -24.29
C LEU A 198 -1.16 2.71 -24.99
N ALA A 199 -2.15 3.62 -25.06
CA ALA A 199 -1.96 4.98 -25.59
C ALA A 199 -1.24 5.92 -24.60
N ALA A 200 -1.09 5.51 -23.33
CA ALA A 200 -0.45 6.23 -22.25
C ALA A 200 0.28 5.25 -21.32
N PRO A 201 1.14 5.69 -20.40
CA PRO A 201 1.73 4.84 -19.39
C PRO A 201 0.67 4.00 -18.66
N PHE A 202 0.99 2.73 -18.37
CA PHE A 202 0.02 1.82 -17.76
C PHE A 202 -0.54 2.35 -16.42
N THR A 203 0.25 3.11 -15.65
CA THR A 203 -0.18 3.77 -14.41
C THR A 203 -1.26 4.81 -14.67
N ASP A 204 -1.13 5.57 -15.75
CA ASP A 204 -2.08 6.63 -16.11
C ASP A 204 -3.42 6.03 -16.55
N VAL A 205 -3.37 4.92 -17.29
CA VAL A 205 -4.58 4.18 -17.68
C VAL A 205 -5.33 3.64 -16.46
N MET A 206 -4.61 3.15 -15.43
CA MET A 206 -5.22 2.69 -14.19
C MET A 206 -5.96 3.80 -13.42
N VAL A 207 -5.61 5.06 -13.65
CA VAL A 207 -6.26 6.23 -13.02
C VAL A 207 -7.39 6.79 -13.90
N THR A 208 -7.18 6.90 -15.20
CA THR A 208 -8.07 7.65 -16.10
C THR A 208 -9.18 6.80 -16.74
N ALA A 209 -8.95 5.50 -16.91
CA ALA A 209 -9.88 4.62 -17.60
C ALA A 209 -11.01 4.04 -16.73
N PRO A 210 -10.87 3.83 -15.41
CA PRO A 210 -11.99 3.36 -14.57
C PRO A 210 -13.18 4.31 -14.58
N ASP A 211 -14.36 3.79 -14.23
CA ASP A 211 -15.59 4.59 -14.13
C ASP A 211 -15.65 5.45 -12.88
N ALA A 212 -14.88 5.07 -11.85
CA ALA A 212 -14.59 5.86 -10.66
C ALA A 212 -13.28 5.39 -10.03
N PHE A 213 -12.54 6.32 -9.41
CA PHE A 213 -11.33 6.05 -8.64
C PHE A 213 -11.46 6.62 -7.23
N LEU A 214 -11.40 5.75 -6.22
CA LEU A 214 -11.45 6.11 -4.80
C LEU A 214 -10.09 5.86 -4.15
N GLN A 215 -9.42 6.92 -3.69
CA GLN A 215 -8.10 6.83 -3.05
C GLN A 215 -8.24 6.72 -1.54
N LEU A 216 -7.63 5.69 -0.94
CA LEU A 216 -7.60 5.47 0.51
C LEU A 216 -6.58 6.38 1.21
N SER A 217 -6.74 7.68 1.05
CA SER A 217 -5.89 8.73 1.61
C SER A 217 -6.69 10.02 1.76
N CYS A 218 -6.02 11.07 2.23
CA CYS A 218 -6.53 12.44 2.20
C CYS A 218 -5.67 13.32 1.29
N ALA A 219 -6.24 14.43 0.82
CA ALA A 219 -5.55 15.35 -0.09
C ALA A 219 -4.27 15.93 0.53
N GLY A 220 -4.29 16.25 1.82
CA GLY A 220 -3.13 16.80 2.52
C GLY A 220 -1.92 15.88 2.66
N PHE A 221 -2.06 14.59 2.36
CA PHE A 221 -0.95 13.63 2.29
C PHE A 221 -0.47 13.38 0.86
N GLU A 222 -1.29 13.65 -0.15
CA GLU A 222 -0.94 13.46 -1.56
C GLU A 222 -0.40 14.76 -2.17
N TYR A 223 0.40 14.65 -3.23
CA TYR A 223 0.85 15.81 -4.00
C TYR A 223 -0.33 16.48 -4.70
N GLU A 224 -0.31 17.79 -4.77
CA GLU A 224 -1.26 18.54 -5.60
C GLU A 224 -1.11 18.14 -7.08
N ARG A 225 -2.21 17.73 -7.68
CA ARG A 225 -2.28 17.27 -9.07
C ARG A 225 -3.55 17.81 -9.73
N PRO A 226 -3.53 19.06 -10.23
CA PRO A 226 -4.68 19.65 -10.90
C PRO A 226 -5.18 18.80 -12.08
N GLU A 227 -4.26 18.09 -12.76
CA GLU A 227 -4.57 17.19 -13.87
C GLU A 227 -5.45 15.99 -13.48
N LEU A 228 -5.54 15.67 -12.20
CA LEU A 228 -6.37 14.57 -11.66
C LEU A 228 -7.65 15.07 -11.00
N GLU A 229 -7.93 16.36 -11.05
CA GLU A 229 -9.16 16.91 -10.48
C GLU A 229 -10.39 16.31 -11.16
N GLY A 230 -11.34 15.85 -10.35
CA GLY A 230 -12.55 15.18 -10.83
C GLY A 230 -12.36 13.71 -11.24
N LEU A 231 -11.14 13.22 -11.40
CA LEU A 231 -10.84 11.81 -11.70
C LEU A 231 -10.68 10.96 -10.43
N ILE A 232 -10.08 11.52 -9.40
CA ILE A 232 -9.79 10.84 -8.14
C ILE A 232 -10.58 11.48 -7.01
N ARG A 233 -11.20 10.64 -6.17
CA ARG A 233 -11.82 11.06 -4.91
C ARG A 233 -11.05 10.49 -3.74
N HIS A 234 -10.47 11.34 -2.91
CA HIS A 234 -9.91 10.94 -1.63
C HIS A 234 -11.01 10.61 -0.65
N ILE A 235 -10.96 9.44 -0.01
CA ILE A 235 -12.03 8.92 0.85
C ILE A 235 -11.59 8.60 2.27
N GLY A 236 -10.31 8.88 2.60
CA GLY A 236 -9.72 8.51 3.88
C GLY A 236 -9.32 7.03 3.94
N PRO A 237 -8.70 6.60 5.04
CA PRO A 237 -8.29 5.21 5.21
C PRO A 237 -9.48 4.29 5.43
N LEU A 238 -9.45 3.11 4.84
CA LEU A 238 -10.44 2.06 5.06
C LEU A 238 -9.96 1.12 6.19
N LEU A 239 -10.07 1.61 7.41
CA LEU A 239 -9.66 0.85 8.60
C LEU A 239 -10.65 -0.28 8.91
N PRO A 240 -10.19 -1.40 9.54
CA PRO A 240 -11.08 -2.41 10.05
C PRO A 240 -12.15 -1.80 10.96
N PRO A 241 -13.36 -2.40 11.04
CA PRO A 241 -14.36 -1.93 12.00
C PRO A 241 -13.79 -2.05 13.40
N GLY A 242 -14.06 -1.05 14.25
CA GLY A 242 -13.69 -1.06 15.66
C GLY A 242 -14.38 -2.23 16.37
N ILE A 243 -13.76 -3.40 16.34
CA ILE A 243 -14.13 -4.51 17.18
C ILE A 243 -13.56 -4.20 18.58
N ALA A 244 -14.29 -4.52 19.63
CA ALA A 244 -13.75 -4.44 20.98
C ALA A 244 -12.56 -5.41 21.08
N LEU A 245 -11.36 -4.90 20.81
CA LEU A 245 -10.14 -5.68 20.86
C LEU A 245 -9.78 -5.90 22.34
N THR A 246 -9.56 -7.15 22.71
CA THR A 246 -8.99 -7.47 24.03
C THR A 246 -7.55 -6.99 24.05
N PRO A 247 -7.14 -6.16 25.02
CA PRO A 247 -5.75 -5.75 25.15
C PRO A 247 -4.83 -6.98 25.24
N PRO A 248 -3.72 -6.99 24.49
CA PRO A 248 -2.77 -8.10 24.53
C PRO A 248 -2.04 -8.16 25.89
N PRO A 249 -1.45 -9.31 26.28
CA PRO A 249 -0.81 -9.50 27.59
C PRO A 249 0.28 -8.47 27.93
N TRP A 250 0.96 -7.92 26.91
CA TRP A 250 2.00 -6.92 27.13
C TRP A 250 1.46 -5.51 27.41
N TRP A 251 0.14 -5.28 27.30
CA TRP A 251 -0.49 -3.97 27.46
C TRP A 251 -0.27 -3.36 28.85
N GLU A 252 -0.33 -4.19 29.89
CA GLU A 252 -0.08 -3.79 31.28
C GLU A 252 1.38 -3.37 31.54
N ARG A 253 2.29 -3.67 30.61
CA ARG A 253 3.70 -3.29 30.68
C ARG A 253 3.97 -1.91 30.11
N LEU A 254 2.98 -1.23 29.56
CA LEU A 254 3.11 0.16 29.10
C LEU A 254 3.19 1.08 30.30
N ASP A 255 4.32 1.78 30.46
CA ASP A 255 4.70 2.50 31.67
C ASP A 255 4.43 4.02 31.62
N GLY A 256 3.80 4.51 30.56
CA GLY A 256 3.41 5.92 30.40
C GLY A 256 4.47 6.80 29.76
N ARG A 257 5.70 6.30 29.52
CA ARG A 257 6.68 7.02 28.69
C ARG A 257 6.19 7.18 27.25
N PRO A 258 6.76 8.11 26.46
CA PRO A 258 6.42 8.24 25.02
C PRO A 258 6.61 6.89 24.31
N LEU A 259 5.52 6.35 23.75
CA LEU A 259 5.52 5.05 23.10
C LEU A 259 6.03 5.17 21.65
N VAL A 260 7.12 4.48 21.35
CA VAL A 260 7.70 4.35 20.02
C VAL A 260 7.33 2.97 19.47
N ILE A 261 6.45 2.91 18.49
CA ILE A 261 6.13 1.65 17.81
C ILE A 261 7.12 1.47 16.66
N VAL A 262 7.72 0.26 16.55
CA VAL A 262 8.63 -0.09 15.46
C VAL A 262 8.07 -1.28 14.69
N SER A 263 7.87 -1.11 13.39
CA SER A 263 7.32 -2.14 12.51
C SER A 263 7.99 -2.13 11.14
N GLN A 264 8.46 -3.29 10.71
CA GLN A 264 9.01 -3.49 9.36
C GLN A 264 7.95 -4.07 8.40
N GLY A 265 6.68 -4.06 8.81
CA GLY A 265 5.58 -4.64 8.05
C GLY A 265 5.57 -6.17 8.08
N THR A 266 4.83 -6.78 7.15
CA THR A 266 4.64 -8.23 7.07
C THR A 266 5.22 -8.85 5.80
N LEU A 267 5.65 -8.04 4.83
CA LEU A 267 6.21 -8.48 3.57
C LEU A 267 7.74 -8.36 3.55
N ALA A 268 8.26 -7.15 3.72
CA ALA A 268 9.69 -6.85 3.70
C ALA A 268 10.29 -6.92 5.11
N ASN A 269 10.09 -8.03 5.81
CA ASN A 269 10.55 -8.28 7.18
C ASN A 269 11.36 -9.59 7.30
N VAL A 270 11.95 -10.03 6.21
CA VAL A 270 12.80 -11.25 6.21
C VAL A 270 14.05 -11.02 7.04
N ASP A 271 14.65 -9.85 6.91
CA ASP A 271 15.80 -9.42 7.71
C ASP A 271 15.39 -8.30 8.68
N LEU A 272 15.28 -8.64 9.96
CA LEU A 272 14.96 -7.66 11.02
C LEU A 272 16.13 -6.72 11.33
N GLY A 273 17.33 -7.02 10.83
CA GLY A 273 18.51 -6.15 10.88
C GLY A 273 18.35 -4.85 10.09
N GLN A 274 17.44 -4.81 9.12
CA GLN A 274 17.23 -3.61 8.33
C GLN A 274 16.62 -2.44 9.13
N LEU A 275 15.73 -2.67 10.09
CA LEU A 275 15.11 -1.58 10.85
C LEU A 275 14.89 -1.89 12.32
N LEU A 276 14.35 -3.07 12.68
CA LEU A 276 13.98 -3.36 14.06
C LEU A 276 15.20 -3.38 14.97
N ILE A 277 16.28 -4.07 14.60
CA ILE A 277 17.50 -4.16 15.39
C ILE A 277 18.16 -2.79 15.53
N PRO A 278 18.41 -2.00 14.47
CA PRO A 278 18.94 -0.65 14.61
C PRO A 278 18.09 0.26 15.49
N ALA A 279 16.75 0.21 15.36
CA ALA A 279 15.85 1.00 16.19
C ALA A 279 15.94 0.60 17.67
N MET A 280 15.95 -0.71 17.96
CA MET A 280 16.10 -1.25 19.31
C MET A 280 17.42 -0.84 19.96
N GLN A 281 18.53 -0.96 19.22
CA GLN A 281 19.87 -0.62 19.70
C GLN A 281 20.03 0.89 19.92
N GLY A 282 19.61 1.69 18.96
CA GLY A 282 19.78 3.15 19.00
C GLY A 282 18.94 3.85 20.08
N LEU A 283 17.82 3.26 20.47
CA LEU A 283 16.91 3.78 21.49
C LEU A 283 17.00 3.05 22.83
N ALA A 284 17.95 2.11 22.96
CA ALA A 284 18.21 1.43 24.23
C ALA A 284 18.59 2.46 25.31
N GLY A 285 17.86 2.45 26.44
CA GLY A 285 18.11 3.36 27.56
C GLY A 285 17.58 4.79 27.39
N ASP A 286 16.97 5.14 26.25
CA ASP A 286 16.27 6.42 26.10
C ASP A 286 15.02 6.48 27.00
N GLU A 287 14.57 7.69 27.31
CA GLU A 287 13.32 7.93 28.07
C GLU A 287 12.07 7.74 27.19
N VAL A 288 12.05 6.65 26.43
CA VAL A 288 10.93 6.20 25.63
C VAL A 288 10.65 4.73 25.93
N GLN A 289 9.44 4.30 25.64
CA GLN A 289 9.10 2.88 25.64
C GLN A 289 9.01 2.37 24.20
N LEU A 290 9.70 1.29 23.90
CA LEU A 290 9.71 0.65 22.59
C LEU A 290 8.68 -0.47 22.56
N LEU A 291 7.87 -0.50 21.50
CA LEU A 291 7.00 -1.61 21.13
C LEU A 291 7.40 -2.09 19.74
N LEU A 292 8.18 -3.18 19.69
CA LEU A 292 8.65 -3.76 18.43
C LEU A 292 7.73 -4.89 18.00
N THR A 293 7.29 -4.84 16.75
CA THR A 293 6.53 -5.95 16.15
C THR A 293 7.32 -6.58 15.00
N THR A 294 7.49 -7.90 15.07
CA THR A 294 8.21 -8.67 14.05
C THR A 294 7.35 -8.98 12.82
N GLY A 295 6.04 -8.61 12.86
CA GLY A 295 5.14 -8.85 11.73
C GLY A 295 4.92 -10.34 11.42
N GLY A 296 4.82 -11.16 12.49
CA GLY A 296 4.59 -12.60 12.39
C GLY A 296 5.86 -13.45 12.32
N ARG A 297 7.06 -12.83 12.39
CA ARG A 297 8.33 -13.56 12.54
C ARG A 297 8.58 -13.89 14.00
N ASP A 298 9.42 -14.93 14.24
CA ASP A 298 9.83 -15.29 15.58
C ASP A 298 10.54 -14.12 16.29
N PRO A 299 10.04 -13.63 17.43
CA PRO A 299 10.70 -12.58 18.20
C PRO A 299 12.16 -12.90 18.62
N ALA A 300 12.52 -14.18 18.72
CA ALA A 300 13.88 -14.61 19.04
C ALA A 300 14.92 -14.16 17.99
N LEU A 301 14.49 -13.85 16.77
CA LEU A 301 15.36 -13.30 15.71
C LEU A 301 15.94 -11.91 16.05
N LEU A 302 15.38 -11.19 17.02
CA LEU A 302 15.95 -9.93 17.51
C LEU A 302 17.16 -10.12 18.43
N GLY A 303 17.50 -11.37 18.75
CA GLY A 303 18.63 -11.73 19.59
C GLY A 303 18.31 -11.73 21.10
N PRO A 304 19.29 -12.12 21.93
CA PRO A 304 19.07 -12.34 23.36
C PRO A 304 19.04 -11.05 24.19
N SER A 305 19.49 -9.93 23.64
CA SER A 305 19.68 -8.67 24.38
C SER A 305 18.56 -7.67 24.11
N ILE A 306 17.38 -7.93 24.65
CA ILE A 306 16.27 -6.98 24.59
C ILE A 306 16.44 -5.92 25.68
N PRO A 307 16.48 -4.61 25.33
CA PRO A 307 16.63 -3.53 26.33
C PRO A 307 15.44 -3.48 27.29
N ALA A 308 15.69 -3.02 28.52
CA ALA A 308 14.66 -2.93 29.56
C ALA A 308 13.47 -2.02 29.20
N ASN A 309 13.67 -1.05 28.30
CA ASN A 309 12.62 -0.17 27.79
C ASN A 309 11.89 -0.74 26.57
N ALA A 310 12.13 -2.00 26.17
CA ALA A 310 11.53 -2.60 24.99
C ALA A 310 10.54 -3.73 25.33
N ILE A 311 9.45 -3.76 24.60
CA ILE A 311 8.47 -4.85 24.52
C ILE A 311 8.54 -5.39 23.09
N VAL A 312 8.70 -6.71 22.96
CA VAL A 312 8.73 -7.39 21.65
C VAL A 312 7.50 -8.30 21.54
N THR A 313 6.87 -8.28 20.39
CA THR A 313 5.74 -9.16 20.07
C THR A 313 5.74 -9.48 18.57
N ASP A 314 5.08 -10.56 18.19
CA ASP A 314 4.87 -10.92 16.77
C ASP A 314 3.88 -9.97 16.07
N HIS A 315 2.81 -9.58 16.76
CA HIS A 315 1.79 -8.69 16.22
C HIS A 315 1.38 -7.59 17.20
N VAL A 316 1.14 -6.40 16.68
CA VAL A 316 0.59 -5.24 17.39
C VAL A 316 -0.76 -4.87 16.79
N PRO A 317 -1.85 -4.87 17.55
CA PRO A 317 -3.13 -4.32 17.10
C PRO A 317 -3.00 -2.79 17.01
N PHE A 318 -2.82 -2.28 15.80
CA PHE A 318 -2.59 -0.87 15.55
C PHE A 318 -3.75 0.01 16.02
N GLU A 319 -4.98 -0.50 15.96
CA GLU A 319 -6.19 0.18 16.43
C GLU A 319 -6.12 0.52 17.94
N LEU A 320 -5.44 -0.32 18.74
CA LEU A 320 -5.21 -0.07 20.17
C LEU A 320 -3.93 0.74 20.40
N ALA A 321 -2.85 0.41 19.70
CA ALA A 321 -1.52 0.91 20.02
C ALA A 321 -1.27 2.32 19.44
N LEU A 322 -1.73 2.61 18.20
CA LEU A 322 -1.49 3.90 17.56
C LEU A 322 -2.07 5.10 18.32
N PRO A 323 -3.28 5.05 18.91
CA PRO A 323 -3.79 6.16 19.73
C PRO A 323 -2.87 6.56 20.88
N ARG A 324 -2.00 5.66 21.36
CA ARG A 324 -1.02 5.91 22.43
C ARG A 324 0.38 6.22 21.92
N ALA A 325 0.63 6.02 20.62
CA ALA A 325 1.98 6.17 20.07
C ALA A 325 2.44 7.64 20.02
N ALA A 326 3.66 7.88 20.42
CA ALA A 326 4.36 9.14 20.21
C ALA A 326 4.92 9.23 18.78
N VAL A 327 5.36 8.10 18.20
CA VAL A 327 5.86 7.99 16.83
C VAL A 327 5.75 6.55 16.36
N LEU A 328 5.49 6.36 15.06
CA LEU A 328 5.66 5.08 14.37
C LEU A 328 6.95 5.11 13.55
N VAL A 329 7.87 4.18 13.83
CA VAL A 329 9.04 3.89 13.01
C VAL A 329 8.67 2.72 12.08
N THR A 330 8.76 2.91 10.78
CA THR A 330 8.31 1.90 9.82
C THR A 330 9.17 1.88 8.55
N ASN A 331 9.12 0.78 7.82
CA ASN A 331 9.70 0.71 6.48
C ASN A 331 8.87 1.45 5.40
N GLY A 332 7.74 2.03 5.76
CA GLY A 332 6.95 2.88 4.85
C GLY A 332 5.85 2.17 4.09
N GLY A 333 5.37 1.02 4.55
CA GLY A 333 4.17 0.42 3.94
C GLY A 333 2.98 1.37 4.00
N TYR A 334 2.32 1.62 2.85
CA TYR A 334 1.26 2.64 2.72
C TYR A 334 0.14 2.48 3.74
N GLY A 335 -0.38 1.26 3.93
CA GLY A 335 -1.44 1.00 4.90
C GLY A 335 -1.06 1.35 6.34
N SER A 336 0.17 1.05 6.77
CA SER A 336 0.67 1.39 8.11
C SER A 336 0.81 2.91 8.29
N VAL A 337 1.25 3.61 7.26
CA VAL A 337 1.37 5.07 7.25
C VAL A 337 -0.01 5.71 7.34
N GLN A 338 -0.98 5.27 6.53
CA GLN A 338 -2.36 5.77 6.59
C GLN A 338 -3.01 5.51 7.96
N ALA A 339 -2.78 4.32 8.55
CA ALA A 339 -3.28 4.02 9.89
C ALA A 339 -2.66 4.95 10.95
N ALA A 340 -1.35 5.21 10.91
CA ALA A 340 -0.69 6.14 11.83
C ALA A 340 -1.24 7.56 11.69
N LEU A 341 -1.39 8.05 10.45
CA LEU A 341 -1.91 9.39 10.16
C LEU A 341 -3.36 9.55 10.62
N ALA A 342 -4.21 8.53 10.46
CA ALA A 342 -5.58 8.55 10.97
C ALA A 342 -5.66 8.74 12.49
N HIS A 343 -4.61 8.35 13.22
CA HIS A 343 -4.49 8.56 14.67
C HIS A 343 -3.61 9.78 15.04
N GLY A 344 -3.23 10.61 14.09
CA GLY A 344 -2.39 11.78 14.31
C GLY A 344 -0.97 11.42 14.81
N VAL A 345 -0.46 10.25 14.42
CA VAL A 345 0.86 9.76 14.84
C VAL A 345 1.91 10.15 13.80
N PRO A 346 2.94 10.92 14.18
CA PRO A 346 4.05 11.25 13.29
C PRO A 346 4.94 10.03 13.03
N LEU A 347 5.77 10.13 11.99
CA LEU A 347 6.47 8.99 11.39
C LEU A 347 7.99 9.20 11.31
N VAL A 348 8.72 8.09 11.44
CA VAL A 348 10.09 7.94 10.94
C VAL A 348 10.08 6.77 9.96
N VAL A 349 10.48 7.01 8.73
CA VAL A 349 10.40 6.02 7.66
C VAL A 349 11.77 5.66 7.12
N ALA A 350 12.04 4.35 7.02
CA ALA A 350 13.24 3.77 6.42
C ALA A 350 12.83 2.69 5.42
N GLY A 351 12.81 3.04 4.15
CA GLY A 351 12.46 2.13 3.06
C GLY A 351 12.60 2.81 1.71
N THR A 352 13.27 2.14 0.78
CA THR A 352 13.51 2.65 -0.58
C THR A 352 13.09 1.66 -1.65
N GLY A 353 12.67 0.44 -1.28
CA GLY A 353 12.16 -0.56 -2.20
C GLY A 353 10.65 -0.45 -2.42
N GLU A 354 10.15 -1.04 -3.49
CA GLU A 354 8.72 -1.10 -3.85
C GLU A 354 8.09 0.32 -3.91
N ASP A 355 6.88 0.50 -3.36
CA ASP A 355 6.22 1.80 -3.23
C ASP A 355 6.73 2.64 -2.04
N LYS A 356 7.60 2.07 -1.21
CA LYS A 356 8.05 2.68 0.05
C LYS A 356 8.81 3.98 -0.16
N ALA A 357 9.59 4.10 -1.24
CA ALA A 357 10.28 5.35 -1.59
C ALA A 357 9.29 6.50 -1.81
N GLU A 358 8.20 6.22 -2.52
CA GLU A 358 7.11 7.18 -2.76
C GLU A 358 6.39 7.57 -1.47
N VAL A 359 6.10 6.59 -0.62
CA VAL A 359 5.46 6.82 0.69
C VAL A 359 6.36 7.64 1.60
N ALA A 360 7.66 7.27 1.69
CA ALA A 360 8.63 7.96 2.53
C ALA A 360 8.84 9.43 2.11
N THR A 361 8.82 9.69 0.79
CA THR A 361 8.91 11.05 0.27
C THR A 361 7.67 11.87 0.63
N ARG A 362 6.47 11.30 0.56
CA ARG A 362 5.23 11.95 1.01
C ARG A 362 5.24 12.26 2.50
N VAL A 363 5.77 11.36 3.33
CA VAL A 363 5.92 11.58 4.78
C VAL A 363 6.80 12.80 5.07
N ALA A 364 7.91 12.94 4.37
CA ALA A 364 8.79 14.12 4.51
C ALA A 364 8.14 15.38 3.93
N TRP A 365 7.57 15.29 2.72
CA TRP A 365 6.93 16.41 2.02
C TRP A 365 5.74 16.96 2.79
N SER A 366 4.86 16.09 3.28
CA SER A 366 3.70 16.51 4.06
C SER A 366 4.05 17.04 5.45
N GLY A 367 5.31 16.93 5.88
CA GLY A 367 5.79 17.43 7.17
C GLY A 367 5.37 16.58 8.37
N VAL A 368 4.82 15.39 8.17
CA VAL A 368 4.37 14.50 9.24
C VAL A 368 5.48 13.63 9.83
N GLY A 369 6.69 13.65 9.23
CA GLY A 369 7.76 12.79 9.72
C GLY A 369 9.11 13.04 9.04
N ILE A 370 9.99 12.05 9.19
CA ILE A 370 11.35 12.05 8.64
C ILE A 370 11.50 10.81 7.75
N ASN A 371 12.03 11.02 6.54
CA ASN A 371 12.52 9.98 5.65
C ASN A 371 14.02 9.79 5.90
N LEU A 372 14.44 8.56 6.20
CA LEU A 372 15.85 8.21 6.44
C LEU A 372 16.60 7.89 5.15
N HIS A 373 15.92 7.82 3.99
CA HIS A 373 16.48 7.54 2.68
C HIS A 373 17.35 6.27 2.61
N SER A 374 17.04 5.27 3.41
CA SER A 374 17.80 4.03 3.52
C SER A 374 16.90 2.84 3.84
N ASN A 375 17.21 1.66 3.31
CA ASN A 375 16.64 0.40 3.78
C ASN A 375 17.34 -0.14 5.03
N GLU A 376 18.57 0.32 5.29
CA GLU A 376 19.45 -0.13 6.36
C GLU A 376 20.02 1.10 7.10
N PRO A 377 19.18 1.86 7.80
CA PRO A 377 19.67 3.00 8.57
C PRO A 377 20.50 2.55 9.76
N THR A 378 21.50 3.35 10.15
CA THR A 378 22.25 3.07 11.37
C THR A 378 21.40 3.30 12.62
N ALA A 379 21.77 2.66 13.72
CA ALA A 379 21.11 2.84 15.03
C ALA A 379 21.06 4.31 15.45
N GLU A 380 22.14 5.05 15.23
CA GLU A 380 22.26 6.49 15.54
C GLU A 380 21.32 7.32 14.68
N ALA A 381 21.18 7.00 13.38
CA ALA A 381 20.30 7.72 12.46
C ALA A 381 18.82 7.54 12.86
N VAL A 382 18.41 6.31 13.20
CA VAL A 382 17.05 6.04 13.69
C VAL A 382 16.81 6.78 15.01
N ALA A 383 17.72 6.68 15.98
CA ALA A 383 17.57 7.33 17.27
C ALA A 383 17.49 8.86 17.14
N ALA A 384 18.37 9.47 16.35
CA ALA A 384 18.34 10.91 16.09
C ALA A 384 17.02 11.37 15.47
N ALA A 385 16.49 10.63 14.51
CA ALA A 385 15.21 10.94 13.87
C ALA A 385 14.05 10.79 14.86
N VAL A 386 13.99 9.71 15.63
CA VAL A 386 12.94 9.48 16.64
C VAL A 386 12.96 10.59 17.69
N ARG A 387 14.14 10.89 18.29
CA ARG A 387 14.28 12.00 19.26
C ARG A 387 13.78 13.33 18.65
N LYS A 388 14.18 13.63 17.40
CA LYS A 388 13.74 14.84 16.70
C LYS A 388 12.23 14.89 16.51
N VAL A 389 11.59 13.78 16.11
CA VAL A 389 10.13 13.72 15.91
C VAL A 389 9.39 13.83 17.24
N VAL A 390 9.85 13.16 18.30
CA VAL A 390 9.24 13.18 19.64
C VAL A 390 9.32 14.59 20.27
N HIS A 391 10.50 15.25 20.15
CA HIS A 391 10.72 16.55 20.80
C HIS A 391 10.33 17.76 19.98
N LYS A 392 10.00 17.63 18.69
CA LYS A 392 9.57 18.76 17.85
C LYS A 392 8.06 18.74 17.63
N PRO A 393 7.27 19.61 18.31
CA PRO A 393 5.80 19.59 18.27
C PRO A 393 5.20 19.68 16.86
N ARG A 394 5.93 20.27 15.91
CA ARG A 394 5.46 20.48 14.53
C ARG A 394 5.05 19.18 13.84
N TYR A 395 5.75 18.06 14.05
CA TYR A 395 5.43 16.79 13.41
C TYR A 395 4.09 16.25 13.92
N ARG A 396 3.89 16.25 15.24
CA ARG A 396 2.62 15.84 15.85
C ARG A 396 1.48 16.79 15.44
N ALA A 397 1.72 18.10 15.42
CA ALA A 397 0.72 19.07 14.99
C ALA A 397 0.29 18.82 13.53
N ARG A 398 1.27 18.57 12.63
CA ARG A 398 0.95 18.27 11.24
C ARG A 398 0.23 16.94 11.07
N ALA A 399 0.65 15.90 11.77
CA ALA A 399 -0.03 14.60 11.76
C ALA A 399 -1.49 14.71 12.26
N ARG A 400 -1.75 15.52 13.28
CA ARG A 400 -3.11 15.79 13.78
C ARG A 400 -3.97 16.52 12.74
N LEU A 401 -3.42 17.50 12.01
CA LEU A 401 -4.16 18.16 10.93
C LEU A 401 -4.60 17.16 9.84
N LEU A 402 -3.74 16.20 9.50
CA LEU A 402 -4.13 15.14 8.56
C LEU A 402 -5.15 14.17 9.17
N ALA A 403 -5.03 13.85 10.46
CA ALA A 403 -6.04 13.04 11.15
C ALA A 403 -7.42 13.73 11.17
N ASP A 404 -7.46 15.04 11.42
CA ASP A 404 -8.69 15.84 11.37
C ASP A 404 -9.29 15.87 9.95
N GLU A 405 -8.45 15.96 8.92
CA GLU A 405 -8.89 15.87 7.53
C GLU A 405 -9.46 14.48 7.22
N MET A 406 -8.74 13.41 7.56
CA MET A 406 -9.19 12.02 7.40
C MET A 406 -10.48 11.73 8.18
N GLY A 407 -10.62 12.30 9.37
CA GLY A 407 -11.81 12.14 10.22
C GLY A 407 -13.09 12.76 9.64
N ARG A 408 -12.98 13.65 8.65
CA ARG A 408 -14.12 14.20 7.89
C ARG A 408 -14.52 13.35 6.70
N LEU A 409 -13.71 12.34 6.36
CA LEU A 409 -13.93 11.44 5.24
C LEU A 409 -14.55 10.13 5.74
N ASP A 410 -15.50 9.61 4.98
CA ASP A 410 -16.12 8.30 5.26
C ASP A 410 -15.89 7.37 4.06
N ALA A 411 -14.82 6.58 4.15
CA ALA A 411 -14.46 5.64 3.10
C ALA A 411 -15.58 4.61 2.83
N ARG A 412 -16.30 4.18 3.87
CA ARG A 412 -17.39 3.20 3.74
C ARG A 412 -18.59 3.79 3.02
N ALA A 413 -18.99 5.01 3.39
CA ALA A 413 -20.07 5.72 2.72
C ALA A 413 -19.71 6.03 1.26
N ALA A 414 -18.46 6.44 1.00
CA ALA A 414 -17.98 6.73 -0.37
C ALA A 414 -17.98 5.49 -1.27
N ILE A 415 -17.58 4.32 -0.75
CA ILE A 415 -17.63 3.05 -1.50
C ILE A 415 -19.10 2.69 -1.81
N ARG A 416 -20.00 2.75 -0.81
CA ARG A 416 -21.46 2.49 -1.02
C ARG A 416 -22.05 3.40 -2.08
N GLU A 417 -21.77 4.68 -1.98
CA GLU A 417 -22.25 5.69 -2.93
C GLU A 417 -21.75 5.40 -4.36
N ALA A 418 -20.45 5.10 -4.51
CA ALA A 418 -19.87 4.79 -5.81
C ALA A 418 -20.47 3.52 -6.41
N VAL A 419 -20.60 2.44 -5.63
CA VAL A 419 -21.21 1.17 -6.06
C VAL A 419 -22.65 1.41 -6.49
N THR A 420 -23.47 2.05 -5.67
CA THR A 420 -24.88 2.34 -5.99
C THR A 420 -25.00 3.15 -7.28
N ARG A 421 -24.19 4.19 -7.44
CA ARG A 421 -24.20 5.05 -8.63
C ARG A 421 -23.78 4.30 -9.90
N LEU A 422 -22.77 3.43 -9.80
CA LEU A 422 -22.28 2.66 -10.95
C LEU A 422 -23.27 1.59 -11.38
N LEU A 423 -23.87 0.88 -10.43
CA LEU A 423 -24.92 -0.11 -10.73
C LEU A 423 -26.17 0.53 -11.37
N ALA A 424 -26.57 1.73 -10.93
CA ALA A 424 -27.68 2.46 -11.53
C ALA A 424 -27.44 2.94 -12.98
N ARG A 425 -26.17 3.04 -13.42
CA ARG A 425 -25.81 3.41 -14.80
C ARG A 425 -25.73 2.21 -15.74
N ALA A 426 -25.63 1.01 -15.20
CA ALA A 426 -25.56 -0.24 -15.97
C ALA A 426 -26.95 -0.78 -16.33
N CYS A 427 -28.00 -0.30 -15.66
CA CYS A 427 -29.42 -0.55 -15.97
C CYS A 427 -29.95 0.46 -17.02
#